data_326668f8f348bcee25b553a60518b16a
#
_entry.id   326668f8f348bcee25b553a60518b16a
#
_cell.length_a   1.000
_cell.length_b   1.000
_cell.length_c   1.000
_cell.angle_alpha   90.00
_cell.angle_beta   90.00
_cell.angle_gamma   90.00
#
_symmetry.space_group_name_H-M   'P 1'
#
loop_
_entity.id
_entity.type
_entity.pdbx_description
1 polymer ?
#
loop_
_entity_poly.entity_id
_entity_poly.type
_entity_poly.pdbx_seq_one_letter_code
_entity_poly.pdbx_strand_id
1 'polypeptide(L)'
;MEENAEKESPPRPRFSSKKKREITAWLDAHHSEIVSGEIVVFFEDECHLLWGDICGYVWGKTKERIEVPVINERQRQTYFGALNYYTQEFLVKPYKKGDSSNAIAFVEYLVAQFPTSRIALIWDGASYHRSAEFQAYLESVNQGLNENEWKVTCIRFAPNEPKQNPVEDIWLFAKKFVREFYHLCKSFAAVQRLFELVTHHQIFDFPKMFMYDSFSRII
;
A
#
# COMPACT_ATOMS: atom_id res chain seq x y z
N MET A 1 19.53 -36.72 -23.21
CA MET A 1 19.09 -35.33 -23.50
C MET A 1 17.61 -35.29 -23.14
N GLU A 2 17.33 -34.85 -21.88
CA GLU A 2 15.95 -34.65 -21.43
C GLU A 2 15.59 -33.18 -21.69
N GLU A 3 14.62 -32.98 -22.59
CA GLU A 3 14.04 -31.66 -22.84
C GLU A 3 13.31 -31.19 -21.59
N ASN A 4 13.81 -30.12 -20.97
CA ASN A 4 13.09 -29.37 -19.94
C ASN A 4 11.89 -28.67 -20.60
N ALA A 5 10.71 -29.25 -20.49
CA ALA A 5 9.46 -28.60 -20.84
C ALA A 5 9.25 -27.42 -19.84
N GLU A 6 9.45 -26.19 -20.29
CA GLU A 6 9.00 -25.01 -19.59
C GLU A 6 7.49 -25.13 -19.32
N LYS A 7 7.13 -25.23 -18.04
CA LYS A 7 5.74 -25.15 -17.63
C LYS A 7 5.25 -23.72 -17.88
N GLU A 8 4.54 -23.51 -18.96
CA GLU A 8 3.79 -22.28 -19.18
C GLU A 8 2.84 -22.05 -18.01
N SER A 9 2.99 -20.89 -17.39
CA SER A 9 2.07 -20.44 -16.34
C SER A 9 0.66 -20.32 -16.91
N PRO A 10 -0.38 -20.73 -16.17
CA PRO A 10 -1.75 -20.66 -16.68
C PRO A 10 -2.12 -19.22 -17.07
N PRO A 11 -2.91 -19.01 -18.12
CA PRO A 11 -3.31 -17.70 -18.57
C PRO A 11 -4.05 -16.96 -17.46
N ARG A 12 -3.62 -15.72 -17.18
CA ARG A 12 -4.17 -14.88 -16.08
C ARG A 12 -5.66 -14.66 -16.30
N PRO A 13 -6.47 -14.67 -15.22
CA PRO A 13 -7.90 -14.45 -15.32
C PRO A 13 -8.22 -13.12 -16.02
N ARG A 14 -9.18 -13.14 -16.94
CA ARG A 14 -9.71 -11.94 -17.64
C ARG A 14 -10.22 -10.84 -16.68
N PHE A 15 -10.44 -11.17 -15.41
CA PHE A 15 -10.93 -10.27 -14.36
C PHE A 15 -9.92 -9.18 -13.99
N SER A 16 -8.65 -9.49 -13.89
CA SER A 16 -7.57 -8.53 -13.53
C SER A 16 -7.48 -7.35 -14.51
N SER A 17 -7.53 -7.64 -15.81
CA SER A 17 -7.45 -6.61 -16.85
C SER A 17 -8.70 -5.71 -16.92
N LYS A 18 -9.87 -6.22 -16.53
CA LYS A 18 -11.12 -5.43 -16.49
C LYS A 18 -11.09 -4.41 -15.36
N LYS A 19 -10.78 -4.84 -14.14
CA LYS A 19 -10.70 -3.93 -12.98
C LYS A 19 -9.64 -2.85 -13.15
N LYS A 20 -8.49 -3.19 -13.68
CA LYS A 20 -7.46 -2.20 -14.01
C LYS A 20 -8.00 -1.13 -14.99
N ARG A 21 -8.68 -1.54 -16.04
CA ARG A 21 -9.28 -0.61 -17.01
C ARG A 21 -10.37 0.27 -16.36
N GLU A 22 -11.18 -0.28 -15.46
CA GLU A 22 -12.17 0.48 -14.70
C GLU A 22 -11.52 1.56 -13.85
N ILE A 23 -10.44 1.23 -13.12
CA ILE A 23 -9.66 2.20 -12.32
C ILE A 23 -9.05 3.26 -13.23
N THR A 24 -8.38 2.87 -14.31
CA THR A 24 -7.78 3.83 -15.25
C THR A 24 -8.84 4.76 -15.85
N ALA A 25 -9.98 4.23 -16.30
CA ALA A 25 -11.07 5.04 -16.84
C ALA A 25 -11.66 6.00 -15.80
N TRP A 26 -11.73 5.60 -14.53
CA TRP A 26 -12.16 6.48 -13.46
C TRP A 26 -11.16 7.61 -13.21
N LEU A 27 -9.87 7.30 -13.19
CA LEU A 27 -8.79 8.29 -13.05
C LEU A 27 -8.81 9.29 -14.22
N ASP A 28 -8.98 8.80 -15.45
CA ASP A 28 -9.08 9.64 -16.65
C ASP A 28 -10.28 10.58 -16.59
N ALA A 29 -11.43 10.06 -16.16
CA ALA A 29 -12.66 10.84 -16.04
C ALA A 29 -12.56 11.98 -15.00
N HIS A 30 -11.74 11.81 -13.95
CA HIS A 30 -11.56 12.79 -12.88
C HIS A 30 -10.21 13.53 -12.97
N HIS A 31 -9.53 13.46 -14.11
CA HIS A 31 -8.19 14.03 -14.28
C HIS A 31 -8.08 15.50 -13.86
N SER A 32 -9.00 16.36 -14.30
CA SER A 32 -9.00 17.79 -13.96
C SER A 32 -9.14 18.04 -12.46
N GLU A 33 -10.00 17.28 -11.79
CA GLU A 33 -10.26 17.39 -10.35
C GLU A 33 -9.08 16.87 -9.52
N ILE A 34 -8.35 15.87 -10.03
CA ILE A 34 -7.13 15.35 -9.42
C ILE A 34 -5.99 16.38 -9.53
N VAL A 35 -5.79 16.94 -10.71
CA VAL A 35 -4.75 17.96 -10.93
C VAL A 35 -5.02 19.23 -10.12
N SER A 36 -6.28 19.65 -9.99
CA SER A 36 -6.65 20.82 -9.17
C SER A 36 -6.57 20.56 -7.66
N GLY A 37 -6.47 19.28 -7.24
CA GLY A 37 -6.51 18.88 -5.84
C GLY A 37 -7.92 18.86 -5.23
N GLU A 38 -8.97 19.00 -6.05
CA GLU A 38 -10.35 18.82 -5.61
C GLU A 38 -10.62 17.37 -5.20
N ILE A 39 -10.02 16.41 -5.91
CA ILE A 39 -9.96 15.00 -5.53
C ILE A 39 -8.52 14.61 -5.25
N VAL A 40 -8.25 14.05 -4.08
CA VAL A 40 -6.97 13.42 -3.76
C VAL A 40 -7.16 11.92 -3.82
N VAL A 41 -6.41 11.27 -4.71
CA VAL A 41 -6.46 9.82 -4.92
C VAL A 41 -5.31 9.15 -4.19
N PHE A 42 -5.60 8.11 -3.42
CA PHE A 42 -4.61 7.30 -2.74
C PHE A 42 -4.71 5.83 -3.16
N PHE A 43 -3.55 5.23 -3.44
CA PHE A 43 -3.40 3.78 -3.34
C PHE A 43 -3.11 3.45 -1.88
N GLU A 44 -3.90 2.56 -1.30
CA GLU A 44 -3.80 2.22 0.12
C GLU A 44 -3.48 0.74 0.29
N ASP A 45 -2.73 0.43 1.36
CA ASP A 45 -2.39 -0.93 1.76
C ASP A 45 -1.91 -0.99 3.21
N GLU A 46 -1.93 -2.19 3.80
CA GLU A 46 -1.39 -2.43 5.13
C GLU A 46 -0.12 -3.26 5.10
N CYS A 47 0.77 -2.99 6.04
CA CYS A 47 2.00 -3.74 6.23
C CYS A 47 2.17 -4.18 7.67
N HIS A 48 2.54 -5.44 7.87
CA HIS A 48 3.02 -5.91 9.15
C HIS A 48 4.54 -5.96 9.14
N LEU A 49 5.14 -5.23 10.08
CA LEU A 49 6.57 -5.25 10.34
C LEU A 49 6.81 -6.13 11.56
N LEU A 50 7.58 -7.20 11.39
CA LEU A 50 7.94 -8.13 12.45
C LEU A 50 9.42 -7.96 12.78
N TRP A 51 9.80 -8.08 14.06
CA TRP A 51 11.23 -8.07 14.42
C TRP A 51 11.99 -9.19 13.72
N GLY A 52 11.41 -10.40 13.62
CA GLY A 52 12.02 -11.53 12.92
C GLY A 52 12.24 -11.35 11.42
N ASP A 53 11.51 -10.41 10.77
CA ASP A 53 11.61 -10.14 9.34
C ASP A 53 12.88 -9.36 8.95
N ILE A 54 13.59 -8.80 9.93
CA ILE A 54 14.81 -8.00 9.68
C ILE A 54 16.07 -8.84 9.52
N CYS A 55 16.01 -10.15 9.72
CA CYS A 55 17.14 -11.03 9.44
C CYS A 55 17.51 -10.94 7.96
N GLY A 56 18.66 -10.32 7.69
CA GLY A 56 19.20 -10.15 6.35
C GLY A 56 19.74 -11.46 5.75
N TYR A 57 20.22 -11.37 4.52
CA TYR A 57 20.97 -12.46 3.90
C TYR A 57 22.39 -12.50 4.49
N VAL A 58 22.88 -13.69 4.82
CA VAL A 58 24.26 -13.92 5.24
C VAL A 58 24.96 -14.69 4.13
N TRP A 59 26.08 -14.13 3.66
CA TRP A 59 26.95 -14.83 2.72
C TRP A 59 27.76 -15.87 3.45
N GLY A 60 27.79 -17.09 2.94
CA GLY A 60 28.57 -18.18 3.49
C GLY A 60 29.09 -19.11 2.42
N LYS A 61 30.03 -19.99 2.80
CA LYS A 61 30.54 -20.99 1.88
C LYS A 61 29.47 -22.00 1.52
N THR A 62 29.43 -22.41 0.26
CA THR A 62 28.56 -23.46 -0.22
C THR A 62 28.80 -24.74 0.61
N LYS A 63 27.73 -25.32 1.20
CA LYS A 63 27.72 -26.50 2.07
C LYS A 63 28.09 -26.26 3.55
N GLU A 64 28.33 -25.05 4.01
CA GLU A 64 28.42 -24.73 5.42
C GLU A 64 27.09 -24.19 5.93
N ARG A 65 26.60 -24.74 7.09
CA ARG A 65 25.42 -24.19 7.76
C ARG A 65 25.86 -22.95 8.54
N ILE A 66 25.30 -21.80 8.20
CA ILE A 66 25.53 -20.58 8.95
C ILE A 66 24.42 -20.43 9.96
N GLU A 67 24.78 -20.34 11.23
CA GLU A 67 23.84 -20.02 12.30
C GLU A 67 23.75 -18.50 12.44
N VAL A 68 22.55 -17.95 12.20
CA VAL A 68 22.27 -16.54 12.39
C VAL A 68 21.50 -16.42 13.70
N PRO A 69 21.92 -15.57 14.64
CA PRO A 69 21.14 -15.33 15.85
C PRO A 69 19.78 -14.72 15.47
N VAL A 70 18.72 -15.48 15.69
CA VAL A 70 17.36 -15.01 15.49
C VAL A 70 16.83 -14.48 16.81
N ILE A 71 16.41 -13.22 16.83
CA ILE A 71 15.70 -12.65 17.96
C ILE A 71 14.28 -13.23 17.94
N ASN A 72 13.99 -14.15 18.85
CA ASN A 72 12.69 -14.83 18.94
C ASN A 72 11.65 -13.99 19.71
N GLU A 73 11.63 -12.71 19.47
CA GLU A 73 10.63 -11.80 20.03
C GLU A 73 9.48 -11.61 19.05
N ARG A 74 8.26 -11.86 19.52
CA ARG A 74 7.03 -11.71 18.71
C ARG A 74 6.55 -10.27 18.63
N GLN A 75 7.46 -9.31 18.64
CA GLN A 75 7.08 -7.91 18.48
C GLN A 75 6.70 -7.63 17.02
N ARG A 76 5.55 -7.00 16.84
CA ARG A 76 5.05 -6.59 15.53
C ARG A 76 4.46 -5.20 15.59
N GLN A 77 4.52 -4.50 14.48
CA GLN A 77 3.83 -3.24 14.23
C GLN A 77 3.04 -3.35 12.94
N THR A 78 1.78 -2.94 12.97
CA THR A 78 0.96 -2.78 11.76
C THR A 78 1.05 -1.33 11.32
N TYR A 79 1.25 -1.11 10.03
CA TYR A 79 1.21 0.19 9.38
C TYR A 79 0.11 0.20 8.33
N PHE A 80 -0.67 1.27 8.28
CA PHE A 80 -1.46 1.62 7.13
C PHE A 80 -0.72 2.69 6.34
N GLY A 81 -0.68 2.54 5.02
CA GLY A 81 0.04 3.45 4.13
C GLY A 81 -0.79 3.84 2.92
N ALA A 82 -0.71 5.09 2.56
CA ALA A 82 -1.44 5.68 1.44
C ALA A 82 -0.48 6.45 0.53
N LEU A 83 -0.38 6.04 -0.72
CA LEU A 83 0.41 6.69 -1.74
C LEU A 83 -0.47 7.63 -2.55
N ASN A 84 -0.20 8.91 -2.48
CA ASN A 84 -0.87 9.91 -3.31
C ASN A 84 -0.54 9.65 -4.79
N TYR A 85 -1.56 9.42 -5.60
CA TYR A 85 -1.42 9.11 -7.01
C TYR A 85 -0.75 10.25 -7.81
N TYR A 86 -1.07 11.50 -7.47
CA TYR A 86 -0.60 12.67 -8.21
C TYR A 86 0.75 13.18 -7.72
N THR A 87 0.91 13.36 -6.40
CA THR A 87 2.16 13.91 -5.81
C THR A 87 3.21 12.84 -5.56
N GLN A 88 2.83 11.56 -5.57
CA GLN A 88 3.68 10.42 -5.24
C GLN A 88 4.19 10.45 -3.78
N GLU A 89 3.65 11.32 -2.95
CA GLU A 89 3.94 11.35 -1.53
C GLU A 89 3.27 10.18 -0.81
N PHE A 90 4.03 9.54 0.08
CA PHE A 90 3.55 8.42 0.87
C PHE A 90 3.29 8.83 2.32
N LEU A 91 2.06 8.61 2.77
CA LEU A 91 1.63 8.83 4.14
C LEU A 91 1.51 7.48 4.84
N VAL A 92 2.15 7.33 6.00
CA VAL A 92 2.09 6.08 6.77
C VAL A 92 1.80 6.35 8.24
N LYS A 93 0.98 5.49 8.87
CA LYS A 93 0.70 5.56 10.31
C LYS A 93 0.78 4.18 10.97
N PRO A 94 1.37 4.09 12.18
CA PRO A 94 1.38 2.88 12.98
C PRO A 94 0.05 2.67 13.71
N TYR A 95 -0.43 1.43 13.71
CA TYR A 95 -1.59 0.96 14.46
C TYR A 95 -1.30 -0.37 15.15
N LYS A 96 -2.09 -0.73 16.17
CA LYS A 96 -1.88 -1.99 16.90
C LYS A 96 -2.17 -3.23 16.05
N LYS A 97 -3.13 -3.15 15.11
CA LYS A 97 -3.58 -4.24 14.25
C LYS A 97 -4.30 -3.72 13.01
N GLY A 98 -4.44 -4.56 11.99
CA GLY A 98 -5.31 -4.32 10.84
C GLY A 98 -6.74 -4.75 11.18
N ASP A 99 -7.62 -3.79 11.45
CA ASP A 99 -9.04 -4.00 11.70
C ASP A 99 -9.86 -2.78 11.27
N SER A 100 -11.18 -2.91 11.33
CA SER A 100 -12.14 -1.88 10.88
C SER A 100 -11.93 -0.54 11.58
N SER A 101 -11.77 -0.56 12.90
CA SER A 101 -11.61 0.66 13.69
C SER A 101 -10.34 1.42 13.33
N ASN A 102 -9.21 0.70 13.13
CA ASN A 102 -7.95 1.32 12.73
C ASN A 102 -7.96 1.74 11.26
N ALA A 103 -8.64 1.01 10.38
CA ALA A 103 -8.85 1.43 8.98
C ALA A 103 -9.67 2.73 8.91
N ILE A 104 -10.75 2.84 9.69
CA ILE A 104 -11.54 4.08 9.82
C ILE A 104 -10.65 5.23 10.32
N ALA A 105 -9.91 5.01 11.42
CA ALA A 105 -9.02 6.04 11.97
C ALA A 105 -7.94 6.49 10.98
N PHE A 106 -7.48 5.60 10.10
CA PHE A 106 -6.55 5.97 9.03
C PHE A 106 -7.22 6.79 7.93
N VAL A 107 -8.44 6.44 7.52
CA VAL A 107 -9.22 7.25 6.55
C VAL A 107 -9.53 8.63 7.12
N GLU A 108 -9.93 8.73 8.39
CA GLU A 108 -10.13 10.00 9.09
C GLU A 108 -8.85 10.86 9.13
N TYR A 109 -7.70 10.21 9.34
CA TYR A 109 -6.40 10.89 9.26
C TYR A 109 -6.17 11.47 7.85
N LEU A 110 -6.42 10.71 6.77
CA LEU A 110 -6.28 11.20 5.40
C LEU A 110 -7.24 12.36 5.12
N VAL A 111 -8.50 12.24 5.53
CA VAL A 111 -9.51 13.32 5.40
C VAL A 111 -9.06 14.60 6.13
N ALA A 112 -8.46 14.45 7.31
CA ALA A 112 -7.95 15.59 8.07
C ALA A 112 -6.72 16.27 7.44
N GLN A 113 -5.88 15.52 6.69
CA GLN A 113 -4.76 16.09 5.93
C GLN A 113 -5.25 16.92 4.72
N PHE A 114 -6.41 16.57 4.16
CA PHE A 114 -6.98 17.21 2.97
C PHE A 114 -8.43 17.66 3.20
N PRO A 115 -8.66 18.64 4.11
CA PRO A 115 -10.00 18.99 4.58
C PRO A 115 -10.92 19.55 3.50
N THR A 116 -10.34 20.20 2.49
CA THR A 116 -11.07 20.80 1.36
C THR A 116 -11.28 19.87 0.17
N SER A 117 -10.56 18.75 0.12
CA SER A 117 -10.59 17.80 -0.99
C SER A 117 -11.50 16.62 -0.69
N ARG A 118 -12.05 16.01 -1.74
CA ARG A 118 -12.64 14.68 -1.70
C ARG A 118 -11.52 13.63 -1.72
N ILE A 119 -11.70 12.52 -1.04
CA ILE A 119 -10.71 11.45 -0.96
C ILE A 119 -11.20 10.24 -1.75
N ALA A 120 -10.39 9.76 -2.68
CA ALA A 120 -10.63 8.49 -3.36
C ALA A 120 -9.57 7.48 -2.93
N LEU A 121 -10.00 6.36 -2.34
CA LEU A 121 -9.13 5.27 -1.90
C LEU A 121 -9.21 4.12 -2.89
N ILE A 122 -8.07 3.70 -3.42
CA ILE A 122 -7.93 2.52 -4.27
C ILE A 122 -7.16 1.48 -3.46
N TRP A 123 -7.83 0.41 -3.05
CA TRP A 123 -7.32 -0.57 -2.09
C TRP A 123 -7.70 -2.00 -2.42
N ASP A 124 -7.20 -2.93 -1.63
CA ASP A 124 -7.55 -4.33 -1.76
C ASP A 124 -8.94 -4.66 -1.19
N GLY A 125 -9.29 -5.93 -1.20
CA GLY A 125 -10.58 -6.41 -0.70
C GLY A 125 -10.51 -6.98 0.71
N ALA A 126 -9.63 -6.48 1.61
CA ALA A 126 -9.54 -6.96 2.98
C ALA A 126 -10.92 -7.02 3.66
N SER A 127 -11.10 -7.99 4.56
CA SER A 127 -12.42 -8.28 5.14
C SER A 127 -12.97 -7.11 5.97
N TYR A 128 -12.12 -6.37 6.65
CA TYR A 128 -12.50 -5.24 7.48
C TYR A 128 -12.95 -4.02 6.66
N HIS A 129 -12.51 -3.85 5.40
CA HIS A 129 -13.05 -2.84 4.47
C HIS A 129 -14.53 -3.09 4.08
N ARG A 130 -15.02 -4.31 4.36
CA ARG A 130 -16.41 -4.73 4.11
C ARG A 130 -17.23 -4.90 5.37
N SER A 131 -16.65 -4.58 6.53
CA SER A 131 -17.35 -4.70 7.80
C SER A 131 -18.53 -3.74 7.89
N ALA A 132 -19.53 -4.09 8.69
CA ALA A 132 -20.67 -3.21 8.95
C ALA A 132 -20.24 -1.88 9.56
N GLU A 133 -19.22 -1.90 10.43
CA GLU A 133 -18.64 -0.71 11.06
C GLU A 133 -18.06 0.26 10.01
N PHE A 134 -17.26 -0.27 9.06
CA PHE A 134 -16.68 0.55 8.01
C PHE A 134 -17.72 1.08 7.03
N GLN A 135 -18.73 0.27 6.67
CA GLN A 135 -19.83 0.74 5.81
C GLN A 135 -20.65 1.85 6.50
N ALA A 136 -20.96 1.70 7.79
CA ALA A 136 -21.64 2.74 8.56
C ALA A 136 -20.85 4.06 8.61
N TYR A 137 -19.52 3.97 8.71
CA TYR A 137 -18.65 5.14 8.62
C TYR A 137 -18.75 5.81 7.25
N LEU A 138 -18.68 5.06 6.14
CA LEU A 138 -18.81 5.62 4.79
C LEU A 138 -20.17 6.27 4.57
N GLU A 139 -21.25 5.64 5.04
CA GLU A 139 -22.58 6.22 5.00
C GLU A 139 -22.66 7.53 5.78
N SER A 140 -22.06 7.59 6.96
CA SER A 140 -22.04 8.78 7.81
C SER A 140 -21.26 9.94 7.17
N VAL A 141 -20.04 9.68 6.66
CA VAL A 141 -19.18 10.73 6.09
C VAL A 141 -19.71 11.27 4.77
N ASN A 142 -20.52 10.49 4.05
CA ASN A 142 -21.12 10.84 2.77
C ASN A 142 -22.61 11.22 2.89
N GLN A 143 -23.14 11.30 4.11
CA GLN A 143 -24.58 11.53 4.33
C GLN A 143 -25.06 12.82 3.68
N GLY A 144 -26.12 12.71 2.87
CA GLY A 144 -26.75 13.85 2.19
C GLY A 144 -26.03 14.34 0.93
N LEU A 145 -24.95 13.66 0.52
CA LEU A 145 -24.20 13.95 -0.70
C LEU A 145 -24.60 13.00 -1.84
N ASN A 146 -24.60 13.50 -3.06
CA ASN A 146 -24.69 12.65 -4.25
C ASN A 146 -23.39 11.86 -4.44
N GLU A 147 -23.43 10.75 -5.16
CA GLU A 147 -22.26 9.87 -5.34
C GLU A 147 -21.02 10.59 -5.90
N ASN A 148 -21.22 11.52 -6.83
CA ASN A 148 -20.16 12.35 -7.41
C ASN A 148 -19.63 13.43 -6.47
N GLU A 149 -20.26 13.66 -5.32
CA GLU A 149 -19.87 14.65 -4.30
C GLU A 149 -19.35 14.00 -3.01
N TRP A 150 -19.33 12.67 -2.95
CA TRP A 150 -18.89 11.94 -1.75
C TRP A 150 -17.53 12.41 -1.24
N LYS A 151 -17.48 12.62 0.06
CA LYS A 151 -16.24 13.00 0.74
C LYS A 151 -15.19 11.89 0.67
N VAL A 152 -15.63 10.63 0.77
CA VAL A 152 -14.78 9.44 0.68
C VAL A 152 -15.39 8.45 -0.32
N THR A 153 -14.64 8.17 -1.38
CA THR A 153 -14.96 7.15 -2.38
C THR A 153 -13.99 5.99 -2.28
N CYS A 154 -14.50 4.75 -2.30
CA CYS A 154 -13.66 3.56 -2.20
C CYS A 154 -13.75 2.71 -3.48
N ILE A 155 -12.62 2.46 -4.12
CA ILE A 155 -12.48 1.69 -5.35
C ILE A 155 -11.63 0.46 -5.03
N ARG A 156 -12.07 -0.73 -5.46
CA ARG A 156 -11.32 -1.97 -5.18
C ARG A 156 -10.49 -2.41 -6.35
N PHE A 157 -9.28 -2.89 -6.04
CA PHE A 157 -8.49 -3.68 -6.98
C PHE A 157 -9.19 -4.99 -7.37
N ALA A 158 -8.67 -5.65 -8.40
CA ALA A 158 -9.06 -7.02 -8.67
C ALA A 158 -8.66 -7.95 -7.50
N PRO A 159 -9.51 -8.91 -7.14
CA PRO A 159 -9.17 -9.87 -6.08
C PRO A 159 -7.89 -10.64 -6.42
N ASN A 160 -7.04 -10.86 -5.41
CA ASN A 160 -5.77 -11.62 -5.50
C ASN A 160 -4.78 -11.07 -6.56
N GLU A 161 -4.75 -9.76 -6.77
CA GLU A 161 -3.84 -9.11 -7.71
C GLU A 161 -2.96 -8.04 -7.02
N PRO A 162 -2.08 -8.43 -6.08
CA PRO A 162 -1.21 -7.48 -5.36
C PRO A 162 -0.30 -6.71 -6.30
N LYS A 163 -0.02 -7.27 -7.50
CA LYS A 163 0.77 -6.58 -8.53
C LYS A 163 0.12 -5.29 -9.04
N GLN A 164 -1.16 -5.08 -8.79
CA GLN A 164 -1.87 -3.85 -9.15
C GLN A 164 -1.67 -2.73 -8.12
N ASN A 165 -1.29 -3.07 -6.88
CA ASN A 165 -1.08 -2.07 -5.84
C ASN A 165 0.37 -1.59 -5.82
N PRO A 166 0.67 -0.31 -6.15
CA PRO A 166 2.03 0.23 -6.11
C PRO A 166 2.59 0.33 -4.68
N VAL A 167 1.74 0.38 -3.66
CA VAL A 167 2.15 0.44 -2.25
C VAL A 167 2.95 -0.79 -1.82
N GLU A 168 2.67 -1.94 -2.41
CA GLU A 168 3.45 -3.18 -2.19
C GLU A 168 4.95 -3.01 -2.49
N ASP A 169 5.29 -2.23 -3.52
CA ASP A 169 6.70 -1.96 -3.87
C ASP A 169 7.36 -1.05 -2.83
N ILE A 170 6.61 -0.13 -2.21
CA ILE A 170 7.08 0.71 -1.10
C ILE A 170 7.38 -0.16 0.12
N TRP A 171 6.47 -1.08 0.48
CA TRP A 171 6.69 -2.02 1.58
C TRP A 171 7.91 -2.91 1.34
N LEU A 172 8.07 -3.41 0.10
CA LEU A 172 9.23 -4.21 -0.27
C LEU A 172 10.53 -3.40 -0.15
N PHE A 173 10.55 -2.17 -0.64
CA PHE A 173 11.67 -1.24 -0.51
C PHE A 173 12.02 -0.99 0.95
N ALA A 174 11.04 -0.60 1.78
CA ALA A 174 11.26 -0.28 3.18
C ALA A 174 11.77 -1.48 3.99
N LYS A 175 11.18 -2.67 3.78
CA LYS A 175 11.64 -3.91 4.41
C LYS A 175 13.05 -4.28 3.96
N LYS A 176 13.39 -4.10 2.69
CA LYS A 176 14.74 -4.33 2.17
C LYS A 176 15.75 -3.37 2.81
N PHE A 177 15.40 -2.09 2.91
CA PHE A 177 16.24 -1.08 3.55
C PHE A 177 16.51 -1.42 5.02
N VAL A 178 15.47 -1.75 5.78
CA VAL A 178 15.62 -2.16 7.19
C VAL A 178 16.53 -3.39 7.32
N ARG A 179 16.42 -4.37 6.42
CA ARG A 179 17.30 -5.56 6.41
C ARG A 179 18.75 -5.23 6.11
N GLU A 180 19.01 -4.27 5.24
CA GLU A 180 20.37 -3.83 4.91
C GLU A 180 21.05 -3.15 6.12
N PHE A 181 20.28 -2.38 6.89
CA PHE A 181 20.76 -1.65 8.05
C PHE A 181 20.41 -2.31 9.39
N TYR A 182 20.05 -3.60 9.41
CA TYR A 182 19.60 -4.29 10.62
C TYR A 182 20.63 -4.23 11.76
N HIS A 183 21.93 -4.21 11.44
CA HIS A 183 23.03 -4.15 12.40
C HIS A 183 23.03 -2.88 13.26
N LEU A 184 22.35 -1.82 12.81
CA LEU A 184 22.11 -0.59 13.56
C LEU A 184 20.88 -0.69 14.48
N CYS A 185 20.01 -1.67 14.25
CA CYS A 185 18.76 -1.82 14.97
C CYS A 185 18.95 -2.72 16.20
N LYS A 186 19.27 -2.12 17.34
CA LYS A 186 19.44 -2.83 18.62
C LYS A 186 18.11 -3.05 19.37
N SER A 187 16.99 -2.55 18.88
CA SER A 187 15.67 -2.68 19.47
C SER A 187 14.59 -2.62 18.40
N PHE A 188 13.41 -3.16 18.66
CA PHE A 188 12.28 -3.06 17.73
C PHE A 188 11.88 -1.60 17.49
N ALA A 189 12.00 -0.74 18.51
CA ALA A 189 11.76 0.69 18.35
C ALA A 189 12.73 1.35 17.36
N ALA A 190 13.98 0.88 17.26
CA ALA A 190 14.93 1.35 16.24
C ALA A 190 14.50 0.90 14.83
N VAL A 191 14.01 -0.33 14.70
CA VAL A 191 13.45 -0.85 13.44
C VAL A 191 12.26 -0.02 12.97
N GLN A 192 11.31 0.27 13.88
CA GLN A 192 10.14 1.10 13.58
C GLN A 192 10.54 2.50 13.10
N ARG A 193 11.47 3.16 13.82
CA ARG A 193 11.96 4.49 13.43
C ARG A 193 12.65 4.48 12.06
N LEU A 194 13.46 3.46 11.78
CA LEU A 194 14.13 3.34 10.49
C LEU A 194 13.12 3.10 9.36
N PHE A 195 12.11 2.26 9.60
CA PHE A 195 11.03 2.02 8.65
C PHE A 195 10.22 3.29 8.36
N GLU A 196 9.83 4.02 9.40
CA GLU A 196 9.09 5.28 9.27
C GLU A 196 9.92 6.36 8.57
N LEU A 197 11.23 6.44 8.86
CA LEU A 197 12.14 7.41 8.23
C LEU A 197 12.19 7.25 6.71
N VAL A 198 12.13 6.01 6.21
CA VAL A 198 12.24 5.73 4.77
C VAL A 198 10.89 5.61 4.08
N THR A 199 9.79 5.80 4.79
CA THR A 199 8.44 5.70 4.23
C THR A 199 7.63 6.98 4.41
N HIS A 200 7.56 7.54 5.62
CA HIS A 200 6.65 8.64 5.93
C HIS A 200 7.08 9.97 5.27
N HIS A 201 6.17 10.60 4.55
CA HIS A 201 6.42 11.82 3.75
C HIS A 201 7.55 11.67 2.71
N GLN A 202 7.84 10.44 2.27
CA GLN A 202 8.76 10.23 1.15
C GLN A 202 8.00 10.27 -0.17
N ILE A 203 8.70 10.72 -1.23
CA ILE A 203 8.19 10.70 -2.60
C ILE A 203 8.74 9.44 -3.28
N PHE A 204 7.85 8.64 -3.88
CA PHE A 204 8.22 7.39 -4.53
C PHE A 204 7.88 7.42 -6.01
N ASP A 205 8.90 7.23 -6.83
CA ASP A 205 8.79 7.10 -8.29
C ASP A 205 9.17 5.68 -8.72
N PHE A 206 8.21 4.77 -8.64
CA PHE A 206 8.39 3.39 -9.11
C PHE A 206 7.72 3.16 -10.46
N PRO A 207 8.31 2.32 -11.34
CA PRO A 207 7.72 2.01 -12.65
C PRO A 207 6.29 1.46 -12.57
N LYS A 208 5.91 0.83 -11.47
CA LYS A 208 4.56 0.31 -11.23
C LYS A 208 3.52 1.41 -11.09
N MET A 209 3.92 2.62 -10.67
CA MET A 209 3.05 3.81 -10.63
C MET A 209 2.50 4.15 -12.03
N PHE A 210 3.33 4.02 -13.06
CA PHE A 210 2.95 4.29 -14.45
C PHE A 210 1.96 3.29 -15.04
N MET A 211 1.60 2.25 -14.29
CA MET A 211 0.58 1.30 -14.72
C MET A 211 -0.81 1.94 -14.86
N TYR A 212 -1.07 3.01 -14.11
CA TYR A 212 -2.32 3.77 -14.09
C TYR A 212 -2.15 5.16 -14.72
N ASP A 213 -0.99 5.39 -15.36
CA ASP A 213 -0.63 6.70 -15.88
C ASP A 213 -1.43 7.03 -17.14
N SER A 214 -2.41 7.90 -16.97
CA SER A 214 -2.99 8.74 -17.99
C SER A 214 -2.36 10.13 -18.00
N PHE A 215 -1.52 10.44 -17.03
CA PHE A 215 -0.73 11.66 -16.98
C PHE A 215 0.52 11.43 -17.82
N SER A 216 0.44 11.70 -19.12
CA SER A 216 1.63 11.83 -19.96
C SER A 216 2.59 12.76 -19.28
N ARG A 217 3.77 12.24 -18.98
CA ARG A 217 4.89 12.96 -18.36
C ARG A 217 4.99 14.37 -18.93
N ILE A 218 4.53 15.35 -18.18
CA ILE A 218 4.97 16.71 -18.34
C ILE A 218 6.24 16.80 -17.50
N ILE A 219 7.36 16.44 -18.12
CA ILE A 219 8.71 16.82 -17.70
C ILE A 219 9.09 18.02 -18.55
#